data_c4a00c1fb7cc0f6a5d1e178d8f59ebd8
#
_entry.id   c4a00c1fb7cc0f6a5d1e178d8f59ebd8
#
_cell.length_a   1.000
_cell.length_b   1.000
_cell.length_c   1.000
_cell.angle_alpha   90.00
_cell.angle_beta   90.00
_cell.angle_gamma   90.00
#
_symmetry.space_group_name_H-M   'P 1'
#
loop_
_entity.id
_entity.type
_entity.pdbx_description
1 polymer ?
#
loop_
_entity_poly.entity_id
_entity_poly.type
_entity_poly.pdbx_seq_one_letter_code
_entity_poly.pdbx_strand_id
1 'polypeptide(L)'
;LFQQKYSEAKVLLDEVITSGKYKLLDNYFDNFNAEQNNNAEVVWSNQVAVNVAGAGYDRSQRGFDLSYPNAPDQPNLSGAGFQQPTFDLVNAYQVDENGLPMIDTYADHEFKNDQDIESSEAWEPDMETPVDPRLDWVVGRRGVPYHDWGLHPGKAWIRDQVSAGPYNQKKWIILENQLATYAYDNTAKFNAMNFNIIRYAQVLLWAAECEVEVGNPEKAKEYVNMIRQRAKDGSYVRLGDEAPFGNGPAAANYKVDIYKDSWAGLSKDVLRKRVRFEERLELALEGHFFFDLVRWDIAEDFLNKYIEREKRHIQYLNGAVFDKNHRYYAIPLTEIDRSYVDGKPTLTQNPGY
;
A
#
# COMPACT_ATOMS: atom_id res chain seq x y z
N LEU A 1 -7.52 -17.18 9.09
CA LEU A 1 -8.32 -16.24 8.26
C LEU A 1 -8.69 -16.86 6.92
N PHE A 2 -7.75 -17.35 6.13
CA PHE A 2 -8.01 -17.98 4.83
C PHE A 2 -9.02 -19.15 4.89
N GLN A 3 -8.98 -19.92 5.96
CA GLN A 3 -9.90 -21.05 6.21
C GLN A 3 -11.17 -20.61 6.96
N GLN A 4 -11.41 -19.32 7.15
CA GLN A 4 -12.53 -18.75 7.92
C GLN A 4 -12.64 -19.25 9.36
N LYS A 5 -11.55 -19.73 9.95
CA LYS A 5 -11.47 -20.17 11.35
C LYS A 5 -11.21 -18.97 12.27
N TYR A 6 -12.16 -18.05 12.30
CA TYR A 6 -11.98 -16.74 12.96
C TYR A 6 -11.76 -16.84 14.47
N SER A 7 -12.45 -17.75 15.14
CA SER A 7 -12.26 -17.94 16.58
C SER A 7 -10.87 -18.48 16.94
N GLU A 8 -10.34 -19.42 16.14
CA GLU A 8 -8.99 -19.94 16.33
C GLU A 8 -7.92 -18.87 15.98
N ALA A 9 -8.12 -18.16 14.88
CA ALA A 9 -7.23 -17.08 14.47
C ALA A 9 -7.17 -15.96 15.52
N LYS A 10 -8.33 -15.59 16.09
CA LYS A 10 -8.43 -14.59 17.15
C LYS A 10 -7.54 -14.92 18.35
N VAL A 11 -7.55 -16.16 18.81
CA VAL A 11 -6.72 -16.58 19.97
C VAL A 11 -5.24 -16.29 19.71
N LEU A 12 -4.73 -16.65 18.53
CA LEU A 12 -3.33 -16.41 18.17
C LEU A 12 -3.00 -14.92 18.02
N LEU A 13 -3.93 -14.15 17.44
CA LEU A 13 -3.76 -12.70 17.30
C LEU A 13 -3.79 -12.00 18.66
N ASP A 14 -4.69 -12.41 19.55
CA ASP A 14 -4.76 -11.91 20.93
C ASP A 14 -3.46 -12.20 21.71
N GLU A 15 -2.85 -13.37 21.52
CA GLU A 15 -1.52 -13.67 22.10
C GLU A 15 -0.45 -12.68 21.66
N VAL A 16 -0.42 -12.32 20.35
CA VAL A 16 0.52 -11.32 19.85
C VAL A 16 0.23 -9.95 20.45
N ILE A 17 -1.03 -9.52 20.47
CA ILE A 17 -1.47 -8.22 20.98
C ILE A 17 -1.17 -8.10 22.49
N THR A 18 -1.53 -9.10 23.28
CA THR A 18 -1.36 -9.08 24.74
C THR A 18 0.08 -9.32 25.17
N SER A 19 0.94 -9.81 24.30
CA SER A 19 2.37 -10.01 24.61
C SER A 19 3.09 -8.72 24.99
N GLY A 20 2.58 -7.56 24.56
CA GLY A 20 3.19 -6.25 24.78
C GLY A 20 4.53 -6.05 24.05
N LYS A 21 4.93 -6.98 23.17
CA LYS A 21 6.20 -6.93 22.44
C LYS A 21 6.17 -5.95 21.28
N TYR A 22 4.98 -5.69 20.74
CA TYR A 22 4.77 -4.87 19.55
C TYR A 22 3.87 -3.69 19.87
N LYS A 23 4.07 -2.59 19.16
CA LYS A 23 3.23 -1.39 19.26
C LYS A 23 3.21 -0.68 17.92
N LEU A 24 2.15 0.10 17.64
CA LEU A 24 2.14 1.04 16.52
C LEU A 24 3.22 2.11 16.75
N LEU A 25 3.89 2.48 15.68
CA LEU A 25 4.75 3.67 15.68
C LEU A 25 3.88 4.94 15.67
N ASP A 26 4.45 6.04 16.16
CA ASP A 26 3.75 7.32 16.19
C ASP A 26 3.48 7.87 14.77
N ASN A 27 4.42 7.62 13.85
CA ASN A 27 4.31 8.04 12.45
C ASN A 27 4.17 6.84 11.51
N TYR A 28 3.25 6.95 10.56
CA TYR A 28 3.06 5.94 9.53
C TYR A 28 4.32 5.67 8.70
N PHE A 29 5.00 6.75 8.27
CA PHE A 29 6.19 6.67 7.42
C PHE A 29 7.36 5.94 8.08
N ASP A 30 7.48 5.97 9.40
CA ASP A 30 8.61 5.36 10.12
C ASP A 30 8.70 3.83 9.88
N ASN A 31 7.59 3.20 9.46
CA ASN A 31 7.59 1.79 9.04
C ASN A 31 8.35 1.53 7.73
N PHE A 32 8.59 2.57 6.95
CA PHE A 32 9.20 2.54 5.60
C PHE A 32 10.44 3.43 5.55
N ASN A 33 11.11 3.61 6.68
CA ASN A 33 12.33 4.38 6.85
C ASN A 33 13.49 3.44 7.19
N ALA A 34 14.57 3.45 6.39
CA ALA A 34 15.70 2.55 6.58
C ALA A 34 16.40 2.74 7.96
N GLU A 35 16.35 3.94 8.54
CA GLU A 35 16.85 4.21 9.89
C GLU A 35 16.02 3.55 10.99
N GLN A 36 14.79 3.23 10.70
CA GLN A 36 13.83 2.61 11.62
C GLN A 36 13.66 1.10 11.39
N ASN A 37 14.57 0.46 10.69
CA ASN A 37 14.56 -0.99 10.54
C ASN A 37 14.45 -1.70 11.90
N ASN A 38 13.69 -2.80 11.93
CA ASN A 38 13.48 -3.59 13.17
C ASN A 38 12.81 -2.80 14.30
N ASN A 39 11.97 -1.84 13.97
CA ASN A 39 11.22 -1.05 14.94
C ASN A 39 10.15 -1.89 15.68
N ALA A 40 9.45 -1.25 16.63
CA ALA A 40 8.49 -1.93 17.49
C ALA A 40 7.21 -2.40 16.79
N GLU A 41 6.94 -1.96 15.56
CA GLU A 41 5.80 -2.42 14.77
C GLU A 41 6.11 -3.66 13.92
N VAL A 42 7.39 -3.97 13.67
CA VAL A 42 7.81 -5.12 12.86
C VAL A 42 7.59 -6.42 13.60
N VAL A 43 6.69 -7.27 13.09
CA VAL A 43 6.47 -8.63 13.59
C VAL A 43 7.35 -9.62 12.83
N TRP A 44 7.39 -9.50 11.52
CA TRP A 44 8.24 -10.31 10.66
C TRP A 44 8.66 -9.53 9.43
N SER A 45 9.96 -9.54 9.12
CA SER A 45 10.52 -8.87 7.96
C SER A 45 11.60 -9.69 7.27
N ASN A 46 11.78 -9.45 5.98
CA ASN A 46 12.95 -9.87 5.23
C ASN A 46 14.08 -8.87 5.49
N GLN A 47 15.17 -9.36 6.09
CA GLN A 47 16.33 -8.53 6.46
C GLN A 47 17.27 -8.34 5.27
N VAL A 48 17.66 -7.10 5.04
CA VAL A 48 18.61 -6.73 3.98
C VAL A 48 19.72 -5.85 4.55
N ALA A 49 20.84 -5.76 3.85
CA ALA A 49 21.98 -4.98 4.29
C ALA A 49 22.82 -4.48 3.12
N VAL A 50 23.40 -3.30 3.27
CA VAL A 50 24.41 -2.74 2.36
C VAL A 50 25.55 -2.12 3.20
N ASN A 51 26.71 -1.90 2.58
CA ASN A 51 27.84 -1.15 3.16
C ASN A 51 28.35 -1.69 4.52
N VAL A 52 28.08 -2.93 4.85
CA VAL A 52 28.63 -3.63 6.03
C VAL A 52 29.51 -4.79 5.54
N ALA A 53 30.35 -5.33 6.42
CA ALA A 53 31.32 -6.36 6.05
C ALA A 53 30.72 -7.49 5.21
N GLY A 54 31.14 -7.59 3.95
CA GLY A 54 30.67 -8.57 2.99
C GLY A 54 29.25 -8.36 2.43
N ALA A 55 28.58 -7.27 2.77
CA ALA A 55 27.29 -6.91 2.19
C ALA A 55 27.48 -5.85 1.10
N GLY A 56 27.13 -6.22 -0.11
CA GLY A 56 27.13 -5.36 -1.28
C GLY A 56 25.75 -5.38 -1.97
N TYR A 57 25.78 -5.18 -3.26
CA TYR A 57 24.60 -5.20 -4.13
C TYR A 57 23.70 -6.43 -3.95
N ASP A 58 24.30 -7.62 -3.80
CA ASP A 58 23.61 -8.91 -3.69
C ASP A 58 22.79 -9.08 -2.40
N ARG A 59 23.04 -8.27 -1.37
CA ARG A 59 22.32 -8.27 -0.08
C ARG A 59 21.40 -7.09 0.11
N SER A 60 21.35 -6.17 -0.85
CA SER A 60 20.45 -5.02 -0.82
C SER A 60 18.99 -5.43 -1.03
N GLN A 61 18.07 -4.52 -0.69
CA GLN A 61 16.67 -4.63 -1.09
C GLN A 61 16.58 -4.55 -2.61
N ARG A 62 16.09 -5.62 -3.22
CA ARG A 62 15.93 -5.74 -4.68
C ARG A 62 14.50 -6.02 -5.12
N GLY A 63 13.60 -6.27 -4.17
CA GLY A 63 12.21 -6.55 -4.48
C GLY A 63 11.49 -5.37 -5.12
N PHE A 64 11.98 -4.16 -4.89
CA PHE A 64 11.40 -2.92 -5.41
C PHE A 64 12.31 -2.15 -6.37
N ASP A 65 13.43 -2.71 -6.81
CA ASP A 65 14.36 -2.02 -7.72
C ASP A 65 13.70 -1.58 -9.04
N LEU A 66 12.73 -2.36 -9.53
CA LEU A 66 11.95 -2.02 -10.71
C LEU A 66 10.85 -0.98 -10.45
N SER A 67 10.50 -0.72 -9.19
CA SER A 67 9.39 0.16 -8.79
C SER A 67 9.82 1.61 -8.55
N TYR A 68 11.12 1.89 -8.57
CA TYR A 68 11.65 3.24 -8.47
C TYR A 68 11.24 4.07 -9.71
N PRO A 69 11.00 5.37 -9.57
CA PRO A 69 10.56 6.23 -10.67
C PRO A 69 11.47 6.13 -11.89
N ASN A 70 10.94 6.33 -13.07
CA ASN A 70 11.75 6.57 -14.25
C ASN A 70 12.13 8.06 -14.28
N ALA A 71 13.17 8.44 -13.51
CA ALA A 71 13.57 9.81 -13.25
C ALA A 71 14.94 10.09 -13.88
N PRO A 72 15.02 10.41 -15.19
CA PRO A 72 16.29 10.56 -15.91
C PRO A 72 17.14 11.74 -15.42
N ASP A 73 16.53 12.73 -14.79
CA ASP A 73 17.16 13.88 -14.16
C ASP A 73 17.66 13.60 -12.73
N GLN A 74 17.31 12.44 -12.15
CA GLN A 74 17.70 12.01 -10.81
C GLN A 74 18.37 10.63 -10.89
N PRO A 75 19.63 10.53 -11.35
CA PRO A 75 20.26 9.24 -11.64
C PRO A 75 20.36 8.30 -10.42
N ASN A 76 20.52 8.87 -9.20
CA ASN A 76 20.57 8.10 -7.96
C ASN A 76 19.22 7.53 -7.53
N LEU A 77 18.11 8.17 -7.95
CA LEU A 77 16.75 7.72 -7.70
C LEU A 77 16.24 6.78 -8.79
N SER A 78 16.66 6.96 -10.03
CA SER A 78 16.04 6.40 -11.22
C SER A 78 15.97 4.87 -11.24
N GLY A 79 14.82 4.34 -11.61
CA GLY A 79 14.53 2.92 -11.80
C GLY A 79 13.68 2.66 -13.04
N ALA A 80 12.92 1.57 -13.02
CA ALA A 80 12.15 1.14 -14.18
C ALA A 80 10.70 1.67 -14.20
N GLY A 81 10.22 2.33 -13.14
CA GLY A 81 8.91 2.97 -13.08
C GLY A 81 7.72 2.02 -13.05
N PHE A 82 7.88 0.81 -12.52
CA PHE A 82 6.78 -0.14 -12.32
C PHE A 82 6.06 0.07 -10.97
N GLN A 83 5.03 -0.74 -10.72
CA GLN A 83 4.21 -0.71 -9.51
C GLN A 83 3.55 0.66 -9.27
N GLN A 84 3.11 1.30 -10.34
CA GLN A 84 2.41 2.57 -10.25
C GLN A 84 1.08 2.42 -9.49
N PRO A 85 0.78 3.30 -8.52
CA PRO A 85 -0.54 3.36 -7.89
C PRO A 85 -1.64 3.65 -8.92
N THR A 86 -2.79 3.04 -8.72
CA THR A 86 -3.94 3.20 -9.62
C THR A 86 -4.78 4.42 -9.25
N PHE A 87 -5.60 4.91 -10.17
CA PHE A 87 -6.58 5.97 -9.87
C PHE A 87 -7.55 5.52 -8.77
N ASP A 88 -7.98 4.26 -8.81
CA ASP A 88 -8.86 3.68 -7.82
C ASP A 88 -8.26 3.67 -6.39
N LEU A 89 -6.95 3.45 -6.27
CA LEU A 89 -6.26 3.56 -4.98
C LEU A 89 -6.20 5.01 -4.49
N VAL A 90 -5.86 5.96 -5.37
CA VAL A 90 -5.80 7.38 -5.01
C VAL A 90 -7.18 7.88 -4.59
N ASN A 91 -8.22 7.55 -5.34
CA ASN A 91 -9.60 7.88 -5.02
C ASN A 91 -10.05 7.29 -3.66
N ALA A 92 -9.57 6.10 -3.29
CA ALA A 92 -9.92 5.48 -2.02
C ALA A 92 -9.42 6.25 -0.79
N TYR A 93 -8.42 7.13 -0.93
CA TYR A 93 -7.97 8.01 0.15
C TYR A 93 -8.85 9.24 0.35
N GLN A 94 -9.85 9.50 -0.49
CA GLN A 94 -10.82 10.56 -0.25
C GLN A 94 -11.63 10.28 1.01
N VAL A 95 -11.88 11.33 1.77
CA VAL A 95 -12.65 11.25 3.02
C VAL A 95 -13.77 12.27 3.01
N ASP A 96 -14.77 12.06 3.86
CA ASP A 96 -15.85 13.02 4.07
C ASP A 96 -15.39 14.24 4.90
N GLU A 97 -16.28 15.17 5.13
CA GLU A 97 -15.99 16.39 5.91
C GLU A 97 -15.57 16.08 7.36
N ASN A 98 -15.93 14.91 7.88
CA ASN A 98 -15.56 14.45 9.21
C ASN A 98 -14.23 13.67 9.23
N GLY A 99 -13.60 13.48 8.09
CA GLY A 99 -12.36 12.70 7.96
C GLY A 99 -12.59 11.18 8.00
N LEU A 100 -13.78 10.70 7.69
CA LEU A 100 -14.07 9.28 7.57
C LEU A 100 -14.01 8.82 6.11
N PRO A 101 -13.60 7.56 5.83
CA PRO A 101 -13.46 7.05 4.47
C PRO A 101 -14.80 7.03 3.73
N MET A 102 -14.81 7.42 2.47
CA MET A 102 -15.98 7.39 1.59
C MET A 102 -16.16 5.98 0.98
N ILE A 103 -16.36 4.97 1.82
CA ILE A 103 -16.26 3.53 1.50
C ILE A 103 -17.10 3.13 0.26
N ASP A 104 -18.33 3.60 0.16
CA ASP A 104 -19.25 3.24 -0.91
C ASP A 104 -19.23 4.24 -2.08
N THR A 105 -18.66 5.43 -1.91
CA THR A 105 -18.75 6.57 -2.86
C THR A 105 -17.40 7.14 -3.30
N TYR A 106 -16.26 6.62 -2.80
CA TYR A 106 -14.92 7.12 -3.14
C TYR A 106 -14.64 7.15 -4.65
N ALA A 107 -15.29 6.29 -5.42
CA ALA A 107 -15.12 6.19 -6.86
C ALA A 107 -16.12 7.04 -7.68
N ASP A 108 -17.04 7.75 -7.01
CA ASP A 108 -18.03 8.61 -7.68
C ASP A 108 -17.43 9.95 -8.10
N HIS A 109 -16.38 10.36 -7.40
CA HIS A 109 -15.63 11.59 -7.68
C HIS A 109 -14.17 11.27 -7.90
N GLU A 110 -13.68 11.61 -9.09
CA GLU A 110 -12.29 11.41 -9.42
C GLU A 110 -11.42 12.49 -8.77
N PHE A 111 -10.37 12.06 -8.07
CA PHE A 111 -9.37 12.97 -7.54
C PHE A 111 -8.59 13.63 -8.68
N LYS A 112 -8.35 14.95 -8.60
CA LYS A 112 -7.63 15.71 -9.62
C LYS A 112 -6.25 15.08 -9.88
N ASN A 113 -5.97 14.81 -11.17
CA ASN A 113 -4.72 14.18 -11.60
C ASN A 113 -4.15 14.87 -12.83
N ASP A 114 -2.88 14.63 -13.13
CA ASP A 114 -2.12 15.24 -14.21
C ASP A 114 -1.87 14.28 -15.39
N GLN A 115 -2.75 13.30 -15.61
CA GLN A 115 -2.63 12.42 -16.76
C GLN A 115 -2.65 13.25 -18.06
N ASP A 116 -1.76 12.91 -19.00
CA ASP A 116 -1.60 13.55 -20.31
C ASP A 116 -1.12 15.02 -20.27
N ILE A 117 -0.82 15.58 -19.09
CA ILE A 117 -0.28 16.94 -18.94
C ILE A 117 1.25 16.87 -18.93
N GLU A 118 1.91 17.61 -19.81
CA GLU A 118 3.37 17.66 -19.84
C GLU A 118 3.94 18.34 -18.58
N SER A 119 5.10 17.87 -18.11
CA SER A 119 5.73 18.43 -16.91
C SER A 119 6.11 19.90 -17.04
N SER A 120 6.28 20.40 -18.27
CA SER A 120 6.52 21.82 -18.59
C SER A 120 5.28 22.71 -18.53
N GLU A 121 4.09 22.11 -18.51
CA GLU A 121 2.84 22.85 -18.42
C GLU A 121 2.54 23.24 -16.96
N ALA A 122 1.78 24.33 -16.78
CA ALA A 122 1.37 24.75 -15.44
C ALA A 122 0.45 23.72 -14.78
N TRP A 123 0.72 23.41 -13.53
CA TRP A 123 -0.07 22.47 -12.71
C TRP A 123 -0.10 22.91 -11.26
N GLU A 124 -1.27 22.82 -10.67
CA GLU A 124 -1.46 23.01 -9.23
C GLU A 124 -2.10 21.73 -8.65
N PRO A 125 -1.53 21.14 -7.59
CA PRO A 125 -2.11 19.98 -6.93
C PRO A 125 -3.48 20.32 -6.33
N ASP A 126 -4.30 19.31 -6.12
CA ASP A 126 -5.60 19.47 -5.44
C ASP A 126 -5.36 19.80 -3.96
N MET A 127 -5.79 21.00 -3.56
CA MET A 127 -5.74 21.50 -2.19
C MET A 127 -7.13 21.59 -1.54
N GLU A 128 -8.19 21.21 -2.25
CA GLU A 128 -9.58 21.37 -1.80
C GLU A 128 -10.19 20.05 -1.35
N THR A 129 -10.01 18.98 -2.10
CA THR A 129 -10.57 17.66 -1.80
C THR A 129 -9.97 17.09 -0.50
N PRO A 130 -10.80 16.77 0.50
CA PRO A 130 -10.29 16.15 1.73
C PRO A 130 -9.75 14.75 1.49
N VAL A 131 -8.54 14.48 1.99
CA VAL A 131 -7.88 13.17 1.84
C VAL A 131 -7.24 12.71 3.14
N ASP A 132 -7.18 11.38 3.30
CA ASP A 132 -6.41 10.74 4.37
C ASP A 132 -4.91 11.05 4.20
N PRO A 133 -4.20 11.51 5.25
CA PRO A 133 -2.80 11.91 5.13
C PRO A 133 -1.86 10.79 4.69
N ARG A 134 -2.24 9.52 4.80
CA ARG A 134 -1.45 8.39 4.30
C ARG A 134 -1.30 8.40 2.79
N LEU A 135 -2.21 9.08 2.05
CA LEU A 135 -2.10 9.22 0.59
C LEU A 135 -0.68 9.64 0.18
N ASP A 136 -0.19 10.74 0.74
CA ASP A 136 1.07 11.34 0.30
C ASP A 136 2.32 10.71 0.92
N TRP A 137 2.17 9.74 1.81
CA TRP A 137 3.22 8.80 2.20
C TRP A 137 3.30 7.57 1.30
N VAL A 138 2.21 7.24 0.59
CA VAL A 138 2.09 6.05 -0.27
C VAL A 138 2.30 6.39 -1.74
N VAL A 139 1.74 7.51 -2.20
CA VAL A 139 1.64 7.90 -3.61
C VAL A 139 2.47 9.13 -3.90
N GLY A 140 3.34 9.03 -4.91
CA GLY A 140 3.99 10.17 -5.53
C GLY A 140 3.10 10.76 -6.61
N ARG A 141 2.72 12.02 -6.45
CA ARG A 141 1.87 12.77 -7.37
C ARG A 141 2.43 14.17 -7.62
N ARG A 142 2.16 14.71 -8.79
CA ARG A 142 2.74 15.97 -9.25
C ARG A 142 2.48 17.14 -8.29
N GLY A 143 3.53 17.92 -8.02
CA GLY A 143 3.50 19.10 -7.16
C GLY A 143 3.55 18.82 -5.66
N VAL A 144 3.62 17.55 -5.26
CA VAL A 144 3.76 17.12 -3.86
C VAL A 144 5.19 16.63 -3.62
N PRO A 145 5.78 16.88 -2.43
CA PRO A 145 7.10 16.36 -2.09
C PRO A 145 7.21 14.85 -2.26
N TYR A 146 8.18 14.41 -3.05
CA TYR A 146 8.53 13.00 -3.20
C TYR A 146 9.64 12.65 -2.20
N HIS A 147 9.27 12.56 -0.94
CA HIS A 147 10.17 12.60 0.20
C HIS A 147 11.05 13.86 0.16
N ASP A 148 12.35 13.73 0.38
CA ASP A 148 13.37 14.78 0.30
C ASP A 148 14.04 14.88 -1.09
N TRP A 149 13.51 14.15 -2.09
CA TRP A 149 13.95 14.23 -3.50
C TRP A 149 13.41 15.46 -4.26
N GLY A 150 12.69 16.35 -3.58
CA GLY A 150 12.04 17.51 -4.18
C GLY A 150 10.57 17.28 -4.55
N LEU A 151 9.97 18.22 -5.27
CA LEU A 151 8.59 18.09 -5.73
C LEU A 151 8.51 17.12 -6.91
N HIS A 152 7.54 16.21 -6.86
CA HIS A 152 7.30 15.29 -7.98
C HIS A 152 6.93 16.07 -9.24
N PRO A 153 7.68 15.91 -10.36
CA PRO A 153 7.52 16.77 -11.56
C PRO A 153 6.36 16.32 -12.46
N GLY A 154 5.65 15.24 -12.14
CA GLY A 154 4.62 14.66 -13.00
C GLY A 154 5.22 13.75 -14.08
N LYS A 155 4.75 13.87 -15.31
CA LYS A 155 5.03 12.98 -16.44
C LYS A 155 6.53 12.67 -16.66
N ALA A 156 7.43 13.61 -16.37
CA ALA A 156 8.88 13.40 -16.52
C ALA A 156 9.45 12.25 -15.69
N TRP A 157 8.79 11.88 -14.58
CA TRP A 157 9.20 10.74 -13.75
C TRP A 157 8.32 9.50 -13.95
N ILE A 158 7.34 9.57 -14.81
CA ILE A 158 6.44 8.47 -15.14
C ILE A 158 6.93 7.76 -16.40
N ARG A 159 7.16 6.45 -16.29
CA ARG A 159 7.61 5.65 -17.43
C ARG A 159 6.62 5.65 -18.58
N ASP A 160 5.35 5.41 -18.28
CA ASP A 160 4.29 5.34 -19.26
C ASP A 160 2.92 5.56 -18.57
N GLN A 161 2.34 6.73 -18.79
CA GLN A 161 1.02 7.07 -18.26
C GLN A 161 -0.13 6.29 -18.93
N VAL A 162 0.08 5.80 -20.17
CA VAL A 162 -0.94 5.07 -20.91
C VAL A 162 -1.21 3.71 -20.30
N SER A 163 -0.18 3.08 -19.74
CA SER A 163 -0.28 1.73 -19.17
C SER A 163 -0.67 1.69 -17.69
N ALA A 164 -0.40 2.77 -16.93
CA ALA A 164 -0.61 2.70 -15.47
C ALA A 164 -0.93 4.04 -14.78
N GLY A 165 -1.14 5.11 -15.53
CA GLY A 165 -1.53 6.43 -15.00
C GLY A 165 -0.36 7.30 -14.53
N PRO A 166 -0.66 8.44 -13.86
CA PRO A 166 0.30 9.51 -13.63
C PRO A 166 1.04 9.43 -12.28
N TYR A 167 0.97 8.32 -11.56
CA TYR A 167 1.48 8.21 -10.20
C TYR A 167 2.72 7.32 -10.11
N ASN A 168 3.62 7.63 -9.16
CA ASN A 168 4.67 6.71 -8.71
C ASN A 168 4.35 6.13 -7.33
N GLN A 169 4.83 4.94 -7.06
CA GLN A 169 4.86 4.47 -5.68
C GLN A 169 5.87 5.30 -4.88
N LYS A 170 5.61 5.56 -3.60
CA LYS A 170 6.47 6.36 -2.73
C LYS A 170 6.85 5.62 -1.45
N LYS A 171 6.00 4.74 -0.98
CA LYS A 171 6.15 4.01 0.29
C LYS A 171 7.51 3.31 0.43
N TRP A 172 8.04 2.71 -0.63
CA TRP A 172 9.27 1.92 -0.62
C TRP A 172 10.50 2.68 -1.16
N ILE A 173 10.43 4.01 -1.16
CA ILE A 173 11.52 4.87 -1.63
C ILE A 173 12.35 5.32 -0.43
N ILE A 174 13.65 5.06 -0.46
CA ILE A 174 14.59 5.56 0.53
C ILE A 174 14.73 7.09 0.42
N LEU A 175 14.99 7.76 1.52
CA LEU A 175 15.29 9.20 1.53
C LEU A 175 16.63 9.50 0.83
N GLU A 176 16.74 10.65 0.17
CA GLU A 176 17.97 11.09 -0.47
C GLU A 176 19.11 11.25 0.55
N ASN A 177 18.83 11.85 1.70
CA ASN A 177 19.81 12.03 2.76
C ASN A 177 20.32 10.72 3.39
N GLN A 178 19.68 9.61 3.12
CA GLN A 178 20.06 8.27 3.60
C GLN A 178 20.98 7.51 2.64
N LEU A 179 21.20 8.01 1.40
CA LEU A 179 21.97 7.30 0.37
C LEU A 179 23.34 6.84 0.84
N ALA A 180 24.10 7.71 1.47
CA ALA A 180 25.48 7.41 1.87
C ALA A 180 25.58 6.24 2.87
N THR A 181 24.54 6.06 3.70
CA THR A 181 24.53 5.05 4.78
C THR A 181 23.79 3.78 4.36
N TYR A 182 22.62 3.95 3.71
CA TYR A 182 21.65 2.89 3.49
C TYR A 182 21.50 2.49 2.02
N ALA A 183 22.26 3.05 1.07
CA ALA A 183 22.26 2.62 -0.31
C ALA A 183 23.62 2.09 -0.74
N TYR A 184 23.63 1.06 -1.59
CA TYR A 184 24.83 0.58 -2.23
C TYR A 184 25.18 1.51 -3.39
N ASP A 185 26.43 1.99 -3.40
CA ASP A 185 26.97 2.90 -4.43
C ASP A 185 26.08 4.15 -4.67
N ASN A 186 25.54 4.70 -3.59
CA ASN A 186 24.61 5.85 -3.62
C ASN A 186 23.41 5.66 -4.57
N THR A 187 23.03 4.43 -4.86
CA THR A 187 21.90 4.13 -5.76
C THR A 187 20.68 3.70 -4.94
N ALA A 188 19.68 4.54 -4.86
CA ALA A 188 18.52 4.39 -3.98
C ALA A 188 17.80 3.04 -4.10
N LYS A 189 17.68 2.48 -5.31
CA LYS A 189 17.03 1.19 -5.54
C LYS A 189 17.77 -0.02 -4.99
N PHE A 190 19.03 0.14 -4.55
CA PHE A 190 19.85 -0.91 -3.93
C PHE A 190 20.13 -0.54 -2.47
N ASN A 191 19.12 -0.63 -1.64
CA ASN A 191 19.16 -0.07 -0.28
C ASN A 191 19.02 -1.12 0.81
N ALA A 192 19.16 -0.68 2.05
CA ALA A 192 19.06 -1.49 3.27
C ALA A 192 17.71 -1.35 3.99
N MET A 193 16.65 -0.90 3.31
CA MET A 193 15.31 -0.90 3.90
C MET A 193 14.77 -2.33 3.93
N ASN A 194 14.47 -2.83 5.12
CA ASN A 194 13.86 -4.15 5.28
C ASN A 194 12.46 -4.20 4.65
N PHE A 195 12.08 -5.35 4.13
CA PHE A 195 10.71 -5.58 3.70
C PHE A 195 9.88 -6.18 4.83
N ASN A 196 8.94 -5.40 5.35
CA ASN A 196 8.01 -5.84 6.38
C ASN A 196 6.96 -6.78 5.78
N ILE A 197 7.02 -8.05 6.14
CA ILE A 197 6.06 -9.07 5.70
C ILE A 197 4.80 -9.01 6.57
N ILE A 198 4.98 -8.84 7.89
CA ILE A 198 3.90 -8.64 8.86
C ILE A 198 4.31 -7.52 9.81
N ARG A 199 3.46 -6.52 9.94
CA ARG A 199 3.60 -5.47 10.94
C ARG A 199 2.40 -5.42 11.88
N TYR A 200 2.56 -4.81 13.04
CA TYR A 200 1.57 -4.84 14.11
C TYR A 200 0.22 -4.23 13.69
N ALA A 201 0.23 -3.20 12.84
CA ALA A 201 -1.00 -2.66 12.24
C ALA A 201 -1.84 -3.74 11.54
N GLN A 202 -1.20 -4.63 10.78
CA GLN A 202 -1.88 -5.75 10.12
C GLN A 202 -2.44 -6.76 11.13
N VAL A 203 -1.71 -7.05 12.21
CA VAL A 203 -2.20 -7.91 13.29
C VAL A 203 -3.48 -7.33 13.91
N LEU A 204 -3.52 -6.03 14.17
CA LEU A 204 -4.70 -5.33 14.69
C LEU A 204 -5.89 -5.40 13.73
N LEU A 205 -5.65 -5.21 12.42
CA LEU A 205 -6.71 -5.26 11.41
C LEU A 205 -7.24 -6.68 11.22
N TRP A 206 -6.38 -7.70 11.22
CA TRP A 206 -6.81 -9.10 11.24
C TRP A 206 -7.59 -9.45 12.51
N ALA A 207 -7.20 -8.91 13.67
CA ALA A 207 -7.96 -9.09 14.91
C ALA A 207 -9.33 -8.39 14.80
N ALA A 208 -9.39 -7.18 14.23
CA ALA A 208 -10.65 -6.47 13.97
C ALA A 208 -11.60 -7.30 13.07
N GLU A 209 -11.06 -7.92 12.01
CA GLU A 209 -11.83 -8.82 11.16
C GLU A 209 -12.40 -10.02 11.96
N CYS A 210 -11.56 -10.68 12.77
CA CYS A 210 -12.01 -11.77 13.63
C CYS A 210 -13.11 -11.30 14.60
N GLU A 211 -12.96 -10.13 15.22
CA GLU A 211 -13.95 -9.59 16.16
C GLU A 211 -15.31 -9.32 15.49
N VAL A 212 -15.32 -8.83 14.25
CA VAL A 212 -16.55 -8.71 13.45
C VAL A 212 -17.22 -10.08 13.28
N GLU A 213 -16.45 -11.11 12.94
CA GLU A 213 -17.00 -12.44 12.65
C GLU A 213 -17.49 -13.17 13.88
N VAL A 214 -16.84 -12.97 15.03
CA VAL A 214 -17.28 -13.59 16.31
C VAL A 214 -18.34 -12.76 17.06
N GLY A 215 -18.69 -11.56 16.57
CA GLY A 215 -19.80 -10.76 17.10
C GLY A 215 -19.41 -9.72 18.16
N ASN A 216 -18.19 -9.22 18.15
CA ASN A 216 -17.68 -8.17 19.06
C ASN A 216 -17.40 -6.84 18.31
N PRO A 217 -18.40 -6.16 17.75
CA PRO A 217 -18.19 -5.02 16.85
C PRO A 217 -17.48 -3.83 17.51
N GLU A 218 -17.71 -3.57 18.81
CA GLU A 218 -17.03 -2.48 19.51
C GLU A 218 -15.53 -2.74 19.67
N LYS A 219 -15.11 -4.00 19.83
CA LYS A 219 -13.70 -4.36 19.89
C LYS A 219 -13.05 -4.24 18.51
N ALA A 220 -13.76 -4.61 17.45
CA ALA A 220 -13.31 -4.38 16.07
C ALA A 220 -13.09 -2.87 15.80
N LYS A 221 -14.05 -2.02 16.24
CA LYS A 221 -13.92 -0.55 16.16
C LYS A 221 -12.68 -0.04 16.90
N GLU A 222 -12.41 -0.56 18.09
CA GLU A 222 -11.24 -0.17 18.88
C GLU A 222 -9.95 -0.37 18.08
N TYR A 223 -9.76 -1.55 17.49
CA TYR A 223 -8.56 -1.84 16.69
C TYR A 223 -8.45 -0.97 15.44
N VAL A 224 -9.54 -0.77 14.71
CA VAL A 224 -9.57 0.15 13.55
C VAL A 224 -9.25 1.57 14.00
N ASN A 225 -9.82 2.02 15.12
CA ASN A 225 -9.57 3.37 15.64
C ASN A 225 -8.13 3.57 16.12
N MET A 226 -7.43 2.54 16.58
CA MET A 226 -5.99 2.65 16.88
C MET A 226 -5.18 3.04 15.63
N ILE A 227 -5.49 2.43 14.50
CA ILE A 227 -4.85 2.74 13.20
C ILE A 227 -5.17 4.16 12.77
N ARG A 228 -6.44 4.54 12.82
CA ARG A 228 -6.90 5.87 12.41
C ARG A 228 -6.39 6.97 13.33
N GLN A 229 -6.31 6.70 14.63
CA GLN A 229 -5.73 7.65 15.60
C GLN A 229 -4.25 7.91 15.29
N ARG A 230 -3.46 6.85 14.98
CA ARG A 230 -2.07 7.02 14.55
C ARG A 230 -1.97 7.86 13.27
N ALA A 231 -2.87 7.64 12.29
CA ALA A 231 -2.90 8.44 11.07
C ALA A 231 -3.27 9.91 11.34
N LYS A 232 -4.11 10.16 12.36
CA LYS A 232 -4.54 11.49 12.79
C LYS A 232 -3.45 12.26 13.54
N ASP A 233 -2.73 11.59 14.43
CA ASP A 233 -1.76 12.21 15.33
C ASP A 233 -0.35 12.26 14.72
N GLY A 234 -0.10 11.46 13.69
CA GLY A 234 1.19 11.36 13.03
C GLY A 234 1.53 12.54 12.12
N SER A 235 2.73 12.47 11.57
CA SER A 235 3.24 13.51 10.68
C SER A 235 2.52 13.51 9.33
N TYR A 236 2.23 14.70 8.82
CA TYR A 236 1.68 14.93 7.48
C TYR A 236 2.78 15.43 6.55
N VAL A 237 2.67 15.14 5.25
CA VAL A 237 3.60 15.67 4.26
C VAL A 237 3.46 17.19 4.18
N ARG A 238 4.60 17.89 4.28
CA ARG A 238 4.68 19.36 4.31
C ARG A 238 5.41 19.89 3.10
N LEU A 239 5.00 21.05 2.63
CA LEU A 239 5.69 21.85 1.61
C LEU A 239 6.80 22.71 2.24
N GLY A 240 7.72 23.21 1.41
CA GLY A 240 8.80 24.12 1.83
C GLY A 240 10.16 23.46 1.86
N ASP A 241 11.16 24.23 2.35
CA ASP A 241 12.58 23.85 2.25
C ASP A 241 12.96 22.59 3.04
N GLU A 242 12.20 22.25 4.10
CA GLU A 242 12.39 21.06 4.91
C GLU A 242 11.38 19.93 4.57
N ALA A 243 10.79 19.99 3.38
CA ALA A 243 9.85 18.95 2.95
C ALA A 243 10.53 17.55 2.96
N PRO A 244 9.81 16.48 3.27
CA PRO A 244 8.38 16.44 3.62
C PRO A 244 8.09 16.65 5.11
N PHE A 245 9.11 16.83 5.97
CA PHE A 245 9.02 16.72 7.44
C PHE A 245 8.93 18.08 8.16
N GLY A 246 9.25 19.19 7.51
CA GLY A 246 9.34 20.52 8.11
C GLY A 246 8.01 21.09 8.63
N ASN A 247 8.04 22.35 9.03
CA ASN A 247 6.89 23.08 9.58
C ASN A 247 6.12 23.90 8.52
N GLY A 248 6.36 23.64 7.24
CA GLY A 248 5.66 24.28 6.14
C GLY A 248 4.17 23.94 6.07
N PRO A 249 3.41 24.53 5.14
CA PRO A 249 2.01 24.20 4.96
C PRO A 249 1.82 22.73 4.54
N ALA A 250 0.66 22.17 4.84
CA ALA A 250 0.29 20.82 4.41
C ALA A 250 0.27 20.73 2.88
N ALA A 251 0.70 19.60 2.33
CA ALA A 251 0.75 19.38 0.88
C ALA A 251 -0.61 19.03 0.25
N ALA A 252 -1.64 18.82 1.06
CA ALA A 252 -3.02 18.61 0.66
C ALA A 252 -4.00 19.00 1.78
N ASN A 253 -5.29 18.93 1.50
CA ASN A 253 -6.35 19.08 2.51
C ASN A 253 -6.49 17.80 3.34
N TYR A 254 -5.51 17.53 4.19
CA TYR A 254 -5.53 16.32 5.03
C TYR A 254 -6.61 16.38 6.08
N LYS A 255 -7.44 15.34 6.09
CA LYS A 255 -8.44 15.08 7.12
C LYS A 255 -8.46 13.60 7.47
N VAL A 256 -8.51 13.30 8.74
CA VAL A 256 -8.72 11.96 9.25
C VAL A 256 -9.30 12.03 10.65
N ASP A 257 -10.27 11.17 10.96
CA ASP A 257 -10.80 11.04 12.31
C ASP A 257 -11.17 9.58 12.61
N ILE A 258 -11.35 9.27 13.87
CA ILE A 258 -11.80 7.97 14.36
C ILE A 258 -13.31 7.81 14.22
N TYR A 259 -13.79 6.57 14.14
CA TYR A 259 -15.21 6.28 14.24
C TYR A 259 -15.72 6.55 15.66
N LYS A 260 -16.60 7.55 15.82
CA LYS A 260 -17.20 7.94 17.11
C LYS A 260 -18.55 7.27 17.35
N ASP A 261 -19.21 6.85 16.27
CA ASP A 261 -20.48 6.12 16.34
C ASP A 261 -20.29 4.72 16.95
N SER A 262 -21.38 4.21 17.58
CA SER A 262 -21.37 2.82 18.03
C SER A 262 -21.44 1.87 16.84
N TRP A 263 -20.64 0.81 16.87
CA TRP A 263 -20.72 -0.28 15.90
C TRP A 263 -21.68 -1.38 16.32
N ALA A 264 -22.18 -1.34 17.59
CA ALA A 264 -23.21 -2.26 18.06
C ALA A 264 -24.51 -2.07 17.26
N GLY A 265 -25.05 -3.17 16.75
CA GLY A 265 -26.29 -3.12 15.95
C GLY A 265 -26.09 -2.86 14.45
N LEU A 266 -24.89 -2.51 13.99
CA LEU A 266 -24.59 -2.48 12.55
C LEU A 266 -24.57 -3.89 11.97
N SER A 267 -24.97 -4.03 10.71
CA SER A 267 -24.88 -5.32 10.01
C SER A 267 -23.42 -5.77 9.83
N LYS A 268 -23.19 -7.07 9.79
CA LYS A 268 -21.84 -7.61 9.52
C LYS A 268 -21.25 -7.09 8.21
N ASP A 269 -22.07 -6.86 7.20
CA ASP A 269 -21.58 -6.36 5.91
C ASP A 269 -21.05 -4.93 6.00
N VAL A 270 -21.69 -4.06 6.78
CA VAL A 270 -21.18 -2.71 7.08
C VAL A 270 -19.89 -2.79 7.87
N LEU A 271 -19.82 -3.66 8.88
CA LEU A 271 -18.63 -3.84 9.71
C LEU A 271 -17.44 -4.38 8.89
N ARG A 272 -17.69 -5.41 8.05
CA ARG A 272 -16.69 -5.96 7.12
C ARG A 272 -16.15 -4.87 6.18
N LYS A 273 -17.03 -4.06 5.60
CA LYS A 273 -16.62 -2.97 4.72
C LYS A 273 -15.70 -1.98 5.44
N ARG A 274 -16.03 -1.56 6.66
CA ARG A 274 -15.22 -0.62 7.46
C ARG A 274 -13.83 -1.18 7.76
N VAL A 275 -13.73 -2.42 8.21
CA VAL A 275 -12.45 -3.07 8.52
C VAL A 275 -11.60 -3.27 7.25
N ARG A 276 -12.18 -3.86 6.21
CA ARG A 276 -11.49 -4.16 4.95
C ARG A 276 -11.02 -2.90 4.22
N PHE A 277 -11.80 -1.83 4.31
CA PHE A 277 -11.40 -0.56 3.71
C PHE A 277 -10.23 0.09 4.45
N GLU A 278 -10.24 0.04 5.79
CA GLU A 278 -9.10 0.48 6.58
C GLU A 278 -7.84 -0.34 6.29
N GLU A 279 -7.99 -1.66 6.15
CA GLU A 279 -6.91 -2.57 5.76
C GLU A 279 -6.32 -2.21 4.38
N ARG A 280 -7.18 -1.87 3.42
CA ARG A 280 -6.76 -1.40 2.09
C ARG A 280 -5.94 -0.11 2.17
N LEU A 281 -6.37 0.89 2.95
CA LEU A 281 -5.66 2.17 3.09
C LEU A 281 -4.33 1.98 3.82
N GLU A 282 -4.35 1.25 4.92
CA GLU A 282 -3.19 1.05 5.77
C GLU A 282 -2.08 0.22 5.08
N LEU A 283 -2.46 -0.87 4.42
CA LEU A 283 -1.54 -1.83 3.80
C LEU A 283 -1.35 -1.61 2.30
N ALA A 284 -1.77 -0.47 1.77
CA ALA A 284 -1.60 -0.15 0.35
C ALA A 284 -0.15 -0.33 -0.10
N LEU A 285 0.06 -0.96 -1.26
CA LEU A 285 1.37 -1.27 -1.87
C LEU A 285 2.27 -2.22 -1.04
N GLU A 286 1.73 -2.93 -0.04
CA GLU A 286 2.47 -3.96 0.72
C GLU A 286 2.24 -5.39 0.21
N GLY A 287 1.50 -5.54 -0.90
CA GLY A 287 1.30 -6.84 -1.57
C GLY A 287 0.15 -7.69 -1.03
N HIS A 288 -0.60 -7.22 -0.04
CA HIS A 288 -1.64 -8.02 0.64
C HIS A 288 -3.00 -7.99 -0.07
N PHE A 289 -3.39 -6.86 -0.64
CA PHE A 289 -4.76 -6.58 -1.03
C PHE A 289 -5.40 -7.60 -2.00
N PHE A 290 -4.65 -8.08 -3.00
CA PHE A 290 -5.16 -9.12 -3.90
C PHE A 290 -5.52 -10.42 -3.16
N PHE A 291 -4.64 -10.86 -2.27
CA PHE A 291 -4.86 -12.06 -1.46
C PHE A 291 -6.01 -11.87 -0.48
N ASP A 292 -6.20 -10.65 0.04
CA ASP A 292 -7.33 -10.31 0.90
C ASP A 292 -8.65 -10.36 0.13
N LEU A 293 -8.72 -9.80 -1.08
CA LEU A 293 -9.89 -9.92 -1.95
C LEU A 293 -10.26 -11.38 -2.22
N VAL A 294 -9.24 -12.23 -2.45
CA VAL A 294 -9.43 -13.67 -2.70
C VAL A 294 -9.96 -14.39 -1.45
N ARG A 295 -9.35 -14.15 -0.27
CA ARG A 295 -9.80 -14.80 0.97
C ARG A 295 -11.15 -14.32 1.48
N TRP A 296 -11.54 -13.10 1.12
CA TRP A 296 -12.88 -12.56 1.39
C TRP A 296 -13.93 -13.03 0.40
N ASP A 297 -13.54 -13.75 -0.63
CA ASP A 297 -14.38 -14.23 -1.74
C ASP A 297 -15.13 -13.10 -2.49
N ILE A 298 -14.48 -11.94 -2.63
CA ILE A 298 -15.01 -10.77 -3.35
C ILE A 298 -14.15 -10.33 -4.53
N ALA A 299 -13.09 -11.08 -4.85
CA ALA A 299 -12.12 -10.67 -5.87
C ALA A 299 -12.78 -10.46 -7.24
N GLU A 300 -13.66 -11.36 -7.65
CA GLU A 300 -14.32 -11.26 -8.97
C GLU A 300 -15.19 -10.00 -9.08
N ASP A 301 -16.05 -9.73 -8.09
CA ASP A 301 -16.91 -8.55 -8.09
C ASP A 301 -16.09 -7.26 -7.97
N PHE A 302 -15.13 -7.22 -7.05
CA PHE A 302 -14.31 -6.04 -6.82
C PHE A 302 -13.44 -5.70 -8.02
N LEU A 303 -12.70 -6.69 -8.57
CA LEU A 303 -11.75 -6.45 -9.67
C LEU A 303 -12.46 -6.13 -10.98
N ASN A 304 -13.62 -6.71 -11.26
CA ASN A 304 -14.38 -6.32 -12.47
C ASN A 304 -14.93 -4.89 -12.34
N LYS A 305 -15.39 -4.45 -11.16
CA LYS A 305 -15.76 -3.06 -10.92
C LYS A 305 -14.55 -2.12 -11.03
N TYR A 306 -13.40 -2.54 -10.51
CA TYR A 306 -12.14 -1.82 -10.65
C TYR A 306 -11.75 -1.67 -12.13
N ILE A 307 -11.76 -2.74 -12.92
CA ILE A 307 -11.44 -2.71 -14.35
C ILE A 307 -12.37 -1.75 -15.10
N GLU A 308 -13.68 -1.76 -14.79
CA GLU A 308 -14.65 -0.86 -15.42
C GLU A 308 -14.37 0.62 -15.12
N ARG A 309 -13.80 0.93 -13.96
CA ARG A 309 -13.40 2.29 -13.60
C ARG A 309 -12.08 2.68 -14.27
N GLU A 310 -11.04 1.87 -14.11
CA GLU A 310 -9.69 2.17 -14.60
C GLU A 310 -9.58 2.21 -16.12
N LYS A 311 -10.34 1.40 -16.86
CA LYS A 311 -10.29 1.40 -18.32
C LYS A 311 -10.66 2.74 -18.98
N ARG A 312 -11.25 3.68 -18.23
CA ARG A 312 -11.51 5.05 -18.69
C ARG A 312 -10.22 5.81 -18.92
N HIS A 313 -9.17 5.46 -18.20
CA HIS A 313 -7.84 6.05 -18.23
C HIS A 313 -6.80 5.13 -18.85
N ILE A 314 -6.92 3.81 -18.63
CA ILE A 314 -5.94 2.80 -18.99
C ILE A 314 -6.50 1.90 -20.09
N GLN A 315 -6.19 2.21 -21.34
CA GLN A 315 -6.74 1.50 -22.51
C GLN A 315 -6.38 0.00 -22.55
N TYR A 316 -5.25 -0.40 -21.96
CA TYR A 316 -4.87 -1.83 -21.87
C TYR A 316 -5.85 -2.70 -21.08
N LEU A 317 -6.71 -2.08 -20.28
CA LEU A 317 -7.77 -2.78 -19.55
C LEU A 317 -9.03 -3.02 -20.39
N ASN A 318 -9.11 -2.49 -21.62
CA ASN A 318 -10.23 -2.73 -22.48
C ASN A 318 -10.36 -4.22 -22.83
N GLY A 319 -11.52 -4.80 -22.49
CA GLY A 319 -11.78 -6.23 -22.68
C GLY A 319 -11.20 -7.14 -21.60
N ALA A 320 -10.49 -6.58 -20.61
CA ALA A 320 -10.04 -7.35 -19.46
C ALA A 320 -11.23 -7.76 -18.58
N VAL A 321 -11.20 -9.01 -18.13
CA VAL A 321 -12.19 -9.57 -17.21
C VAL A 321 -11.46 -10.43 -16.19
N PHE A 322 -11.80 -10.27 -14.92
CA PHE A 322 -11.34 -11.17 -13.88
C PHE A 322 -12.37 -12.29 -13.67
N ASP A 323 -11.96 -13.52 -13.93
CA ASP A 323 -12.71 -14.74 -13.61
C ASP A 323 -12.18 -15.34 -12.29
N LYS A 324 -13.03 -16.03 -11.56
CA LYS A 324 -12.67 -16.66 -10.27
C LYS A 324 -11.49 -17.64 -10.36
N ASN A 325 -11.21 -18.19 -11.53
CA ASN A 325 -10.05 -19.07 -11.73
C ASN A 325 -8.74 -18.28 -11.71
N HIS A 326 -8.75 -16.98 -12.07
CA HIS A 326 -7.58 -16.10 -12.06
C HIS A 326 -7.03 -15.82 -10.65
N ARG A 327 -7.69 -16.32 -9.60
CA ARG A 327 -7.11 -16.32 -8.23
C ARG A 327 -5.88 -17.22 -8.10
N TYR A 328 -5.67 -18.13 -9.05
CA TYR A 328 -4.49 -18.97 -9.18
C TYR A 328 -3.75 -18.65 -10.47
N TYR A 329 -2.43 -18.83 -10.45
CA TYR A 329 -1.63 -18.81 -11.67
C TYR A 329 -1.60 -20.22 -12.29
N ALA A 330 -1.44 -20.29 -13.62
CA ALA A 330 -1.14 -21.53 -14.29
C ALA A 330 0.19 -22.12 -13.77
N ILE A 331 0.22 -23.42 -13.49
CA ILE A 331 1.47 -24.13 -13.25
C ILE A 331 2.14 -24.32 -14.62
N PRO A 332 3.41 -23.90 -14.82
CA PRO A 332 4.09 -24.11 -16.10
C PRO A 332 4.08 -25.60 -16.51
N LEU A 333 3.74 -25.90 -17.76
CA LEU A 333 3.68 -27.29 -18.24
C LEU A 333 5.00 -28.03 -18.00
N THR A 334 6.13 -27.35 -18.16
CA THR A 334 7.45 -27.90 -17.86
C THR A 334 7.60 -28.41 -16.42
N GLU A 335 6.93 -27.78 -15.45
CA GLU A 335 6.97 -28.22 -14.05
C GLU A 335 6.04 -29.42 -13.83
N ILE A 336 4.90 -29.48 -14.53
CA ILE A 336 4.03 -30.65 -14.53
C ILE A 336 4.78 -31.83 -15.15
N ASP A 337 5.46 -31.63 -16.30
CA ASP A 337 6.23 -32.67 -16.96
C ASP A 337 7.41 -33.18 -16.10
N ARG A 338 8.07 -32.28 -15.37
CA ARG A 338 9.14 -32.65 -14.43
C ARG A 338 8.63 -33.35 -13.18
N SER A 339 7.36 -33.27 -12.88
CA SER A 339 6.76 -33.82 -11.67
C SER A 339 6.42 -35.32 -11.77
N TYR A 340 6.68 -35.97 -12.92
CA TYR A 340 6.32 -37.38 -13.12
C TYR A 340 7.08 -38.32 -12.21
N VAL A 341 6.31 -39.15 -11.49
CA VAL A 341 6.81 -40.29 -10.70
C VAL A 341 6.01 -41.53 -11.12
N ASP A 342 6.66 -42.59 -11.44
CA ASP A 342 6.07 -43.84 -11.95
C ASP A 342 5.11 -43.64 -13.13
N GLY A 343 5.43 -42.74 -14.03
CA GLY A 343 4.67 -42.47 -15.26
C GLY A 343 3.42 -41.61 -15.08
N LYS A 344 3.25 -40.97 -13.88
CA LYS A 344 2.13 -40.06 -13.58
C LYS A 344 2.64 -38.73 -13.06
N PRO A 345 2.03 -37.60 -13.47
CA PRO A 345 2.38 -36.31 -12.89
C PRO A 345 1.91 -36.25 -11.44
N THR A 346 2.77 -35.69 -10.56
CA THR A 346 2.43 -35.41 -9.16
C THR A 346 1.84 -34.00 -8.97
N LEU A 347 2.02 -33.12 -9.98
CA LEU A 347 1.36 -31.82 -10.06
C LEU A 347 0.16 -31.89 -10.99
N THR A 348 -0.95 -31.31 -10.55
CA THR A 348 -2.18 -31.15 -11.34
C THR A 348 -2.38 -29.65 -11.61
N GLN A 349 -2.72 -29.32 -12.87
CA GLN A 349 -2.97 -27.92 -13.24
C GLN A 349 -4.08 -27.29 -12.39
N ASN A 350 -3.92 -26.00 -12.11
CA ASN A 350 -4.96 -25.22 -11.44
C ASN A 350 -6.24 -25.13 -12.31
N PRO A 351 -7.44 -25.04 -11.68
CA PRO A 351 -8.68 -24.90 -12.42
C PRO A 351 -8.66 -23.71 -13.38
N GLY A 352 -9.11 -23.91 -14.61
CA GLY A 352 -9.22 -22.87 -15.64
C GLY A 352 -8.03 -22.78 -16.61
N TYR A 353 -6.99 -23.61 -16.42
CA TYR A 353 -5.81 -23.62 -17.26
C TYR A 353 -5.55 -24.98 -17.92
#